data_4fa9ce89af64d385b3fe76c14c98bc8a
#
_entry.id   4fa9ce89af64d385b3fe76c14c98bc8a
#
_cell.length_a   1.000
_cell.length_b   1.000
_cell.length_c   1.000
_cell.angle_alpha   90.00
_cell.angle_beta   90.00
_cell.angle_gamma   90.00
#
_symmetry.space_group_name_H-M   'P 1'
#
loop_
_entity.id
_entity.type
_entity.pdbx_description
1 polymer ?
#
loop_
_entity_poly.entity_id
_entity_poly.type
_entity_poly.pdbx_seq_one_letter_code
_entity_poly.pdbx_strand_id
1 'polypeptide(L)'
;GTEGGDQWELVRYPAIAEEDEDFRSMGHALHPERYDIDALDRIRKAVGPRDWSALYQQNPVADDGDYFTREMIEYYDPEDIEMGHMRYYCAWDLAIGQRDRNDYTVGMVVGVDQWDNLFVVDVIRGKFDGFELVETILDIYEQWKPSIIGIERGHIEMALGPFLEKRVRERGLHQAYFKDLKTGRRDKEARARAIQGRMQQGMVYLPRDEVFTGPLVAELLRFPNGVHDDQVDALAWIGLMMAEFSTYVENIDKIPSWRDRLDGLLKPDRSKSAMSA
;
A
#
# COMPACT_ATOMS: atom_id res chain seq x y z
N GLY A 1 11.22 20.06 -16.48
CA GLY A 1 11.61 21.41 -16.85
C GLY A 1 10.57 22.05 -17.74
N THR A 2 10.45 23.36 -17.71
CA THR A 2 9.56 24.10 -18.62
C THR A 2 10.04 23.93 -20.07
N GLU A 3 9.14 23.87 -21.04
CA GLU A 3 9.46 23.78 -22.46
C GLU A 3 10.49 24.89 -22.83
N GLY A 4 11.67 24.48 -23.34
CA GLY A 4 12.76 25.36 -23.74
C GLY A 4 13.88 25.62 -22.73
N GLY A 5 13.87 24.94 -21.58
CA GLY A 5 14.97 24.95 -20.60
C GLY A 5 16.06 23.93 -20.90
N ASP A 6 17.27 24.15 -20.32
CA ASP A 6 18.37 23.22 -20.42
C ASP A 6 17.97 21.84 -19.84
N GLN A 7 18.39 20.78 -20.53
CA GLN A 7 18.20 19.41 -20.02
C GLN A 7 19.39 19.05 -19.14
N TRP A 8 19.08 18.67 -17.90
CA TRP A 8 20.07 18.24 -16.91
C TRP A 8 19.94 16.74 -16.68
N GLU A 9 21.06 16.05 -16.66
CA GLU A 9 21.15 14.68 -16.21
C GLU A 9 21.33 14.69 -14.69
N LEU A 10 20.40 14.07 -13.96
CA LEU A 10 20.47 13.96 -12.50
C LEU A 10 21.16 12.65 -12.13
N VAL A 11 22.36 12.76 -11.55
CA VAL A 11 23.10 11.63 -11.01
C VAL A 11 22.99 11.64 -9.48
N ARG A 12 22.50 10.57 -8.89
CA ARG A 12 22.34 10.38 -7.44
C ARG A 12 23.20 9.24 -6.94
N TYR A 13 23.81 9.44 -5.77
CA TYR A 13 24.54 8.40 -5.03
C TYR A 13 24.01 8.36 -3.59
N PRO A 14 22.88 7.70 -3.33
CA PRO A 14 22.30 7.62 -1.98
C PRO A 14 23.24 6.87 -1.03
N ALA A 15 23.26 7.25 0.25
CA ALA A 15 24.12 6.62 1.24
C ALA A 15 23.83 5.12 1.40
N ILE A 16 22.55 4.73 1.30
CA ILE A 16 22.11 3.34 1.20
C ILE A 16 21.38 3.20 -0.13
N ALA A 17 21.75 2.19 -0.94
CA ALA A 17 21.13 1.95 -2.23
C ALA A 17 19.63 1.68 -2.07
N GLU A 18 18.79 2.45 -2.75
CA GLU A 18 17.34 2.29 -2.79
C GLU A 18 16.88 1.29 -3.87
N GLU A 19 17.79 0.96 -4.79
CA GLU A 19 17.61 0.02 -5.89
C GLU A 19 18.93 -0.67 -6.20
N ASP A 20 18.90 -1.72 -7.06
CA ASP A 20 20.12 -2.31 -7.59
C ASP A 20 20.78 -1.33 -8.58
N GLU A 21 22.01 -0.95 -8.28
CA GLU A 21 22.85 -0.09 -9.10
C GLU A 21 23.92 -0.94 -9.81
N ASP A 22 24.58 -0.41 -10.84
CA ASP A 22 25.63 -1.14 -11.58
C ASP A 22 26.78 -1.64 -10.70
N PHE A 23 27.00 -0.99 -9.55
CA PHE A 23 28.17 -1.23 -8.68
C PHE A 23 27.81 -1.70 -7.27
N ARG A 24 26.51 -1.73 -6.89
CA ARG A 24 26.04 -2.23 -5.58
C ARG A 24 24.58 -2.65 -5.63
N SER A 25 24.22 -3.62 -4.79
CA SER A 25 22.84 -4.07 -4.65
C SER A 25 22.04 -3.18 -3.68
N MET A 26 20.73 -3.21 -3.81
CA MET A 26 19.79 -2.56 -2.90
C MET A 26 20.12 -2.87 -1.43
N GLY A 27 20.03 -1.89 -0.58
CA GLY A 27 20.35 -1.99 0.85
C GLY A 27 21.82 -1.88 1.21
N HIS A 28 22.74 -1.84 0.23
CA HIS A 28 24.18 -1.69 0.50
C HIS A 28 24.58 -0.23 0.69
N ALA A 29 25.52 0.00 1.62
CA ALA A 29 26.09 1.32 1.85
C ALA A 29 26.93 1.78 0.66
N LEU A 30 26.95 3.09 0.38
CA LEU A 30 27.78 3.68 -0.67
C LEU A 30 29.28 3.53 -0.36
N HIS A 31 29.64 3.67 0.89
CA HIS A 31 31.03 3.61 1.38
C HIS A 31 31.12 2.74 2.65
N PRO A 32 30.98 1.40 2.52
CA PRO A 32 30.92 0.51 3.69
C PRO A 32 32.18 0.53 4.54
N GLU A 33 33.35 0.83 3.95
CA GLU A 33 34.63 0.95 4.65
C GLU A 33 34.68 2.15 5.60
N ARG A 34 33.91 3.20 5.33
CA ARG A 34 33.87 4.43 6.12
C ARG A 34 32.61 4.53 6.98
N TYR A 35 31.49 4.16 6.39
CA TYR A 35 30.17 4.14 7.00
C TYR A 35 29.47 2.84 6.62
N ASP A 36 29.52 1.87 7.51
CA ASP A 36 28.74 0.64 7.38
C ASP A 36 27.24 0.91 7.64
N ILE A 37 26.41 -0.08 7.41
CA ILE A 37 24.96 0.04 7.58
C ILE A 37 24.60 0.42 9.01
N ASP A 38 25.27 -0.17 10.01
CA ASP A 38 25.00 0.13 11.42
C ASP A 38 25.34 1.59 11.78
N ALA A 39 26.42 2.13 11.20
CA ALA A 39 26.78 3.53 11.37
C ALA A 39 25.77 4.46 10.70
N LEU A 40 25.33 4.10 9.48
CA LEU A 40 24.32 4.86 8.73
C LEU A 40 22.97 4.84 9.43
N ASP A 41 22.57 3.73 10.04
CA ASP A 41 21.33 3.64 10.83
C ASP A 41 21.39 4.51 12.10
N ARG A 42 22.52 4.54 12.79
CA ARG A 42 22.71 5.47 13.92
C ARG A 42 22.61 6.93 13.48
N ILE A 43 23.21 7.29 12.34
CA ILE A 43 23.13 8.64 11.79
C ILE A 43 21.69 8.96 11.42
N ARG A 44 21.00 8.05 10.73
CA ARG A 44 19.59 8.21 10.32
C ARG A 44 18.70 8.53 11.53
N LYS A 45 18.87 7.79 12.62
CA LYS A 45 18.14 8.03 13.88
C LYS A 45 18.48 9.38 14.51
N ALA A 46 19.72 9.83 14.38
CA ALA A 46 20.16 11.09 14.96
C ALA A 46 19.69 12.32 14.18
N VAL A 47 19.70 12.26 12.84
CA VAL A 47 19.36 13.43 12.00
C VAL A 47 17.86 13.49 11.66
N GLY A 48 17.15 12.39 11.80
CA GLY A 48 15.74 12.29 11.47
C GLY A 48 15.43 12.12 9.97
N PRO A 49 14.17 11.78 9.63
CA PRO A 49 13.80 11.35 8.28
C PRO A 49 14.04 12.42 7.20
N ARG A 50 13.79 13.70 7.50
CA ARG A 50 13.93 14.81 6.56
C ARG A 50 15.38 15.02 6.13
N ASP A 51 16.25 15.22 7.10
CA ASP A 51 17.66 15.50 6.84
C ASP A 51 18.37 14.26 6.30
N TRP A 52 17.97 13.08 6.74
CA TRP A 52 18.41 11.82 6.15
C TRP A 52 18.06 11.75 4.65
N SER A 53 16.80 11.95 4.28
CA SER A 53 16.35 11.90 2.88
C SER A 53 17.07 12.95 2.03
N ALA A 54 17.16 14.19 2.50
CA ALA A 54 17.73 15.30 1.74
C ALA A 54 19.25 15.18 1.57
N LEU A 55 19.98 14.91 2.67
CA LEU A 55 21.44 15.03 2.72
C LEU A 55 22.16 13.71 2.44
N TYR A 56 21.62 12.60 2.96
CA TYR A 56 22.25 11.29 2.86
C TYR A 56 21.71 10.47 1.69
N GLN A 57 20.41 10.49 1.46
CA GLN A 57 19.80 9.80 0.31
C GLN A 57 19.76 10.67 -0.95
N GLN A 58 20.24 11.93 -0.86
CA GLN A 58 20.24 12.91 -1.96
C GLN A 58 18.86 13.05 -2.63
N ASN A 59 17.81 12.95 -1.81
CA ASN A 59 16.43 13.01 -2.22
C ASN A 59 15.69 14.11 -1.44
N PRO A 60 15.99 15.41 -1.70
CA PRO A 60 15.32 16.51 -1.02
C PRO A 60 13.84 16.50 -1.40
N VAL A 61 12.99 16.38 -0.39
CA VAL A 61 11.54 16.45 -0.53
C VAL A 61 11.11 17.89 -0.28
N ALA A 62 10.16 18.39 -1.05
CA ALA A 62 9.54 19.69 -0.78
C ALA A 62 8.96 19.69 0.65
N ASP A 63 8.98 20.86 1.30
CA ASP A 63 8.48 20.98 2.68
C ASP A 63 6.99 20.69 2.78
N ASP A 64 6.23 20.98 1.71
CA ASP A 64 4.82 20.69 1.57
C ASP A 64 4.56 19.97 0.24
N GLY A 65 3.77 18.90 0.29
CA GLY A 65 3.25 18.23 -0.91
C GLY A 65 1.96 18.91 -1.37
N ASP A 66 1.70 18.85 -2.69
CA ASP A 66 0.47 19.40 -3.28
C ASP A 66 -0.78 18.57 -2.93
N TYR A 67 -0.62 17.25 -2.83
CA TYR A 67 -1.73 16.31 -2.59
C TYR A 67 -1.69 15.72 -1.18
N PHE A 68 -0.53 15.21 -0.77
CA PHE A 68 -0.27 14.80 0.61
C PHE A 68 0.69 15.80 1.24
N THR A 69 0.28 16.43 2.34
CA THR A 69 1.13 17.38 3.05
C THR A 69 1.86 16.70 4.22
N ARG A 70 2.93 17.33 4.68
CA ARG A 70 3.69 16.80 5.82
C ARG A 70 2.87 16.70 7.09
N GLU A 71 1.92 17.60 7.29
CA GLU A 71 1.03 17.63 8.46
C GLU A 71 0.05 16.44 8.48
N MET A 72 -0.17 15.78 7.34
CA MET A 72 -1.00 14.58 7.26
C MET A 72 -0.24 13.30 7.66
N ILE A 73 1.08 13.39 7.89
CA ILE A 73 1.92 12.22 8.14
C ILE A 73 2.09 12.04 9.64
N GLU A 74 1.41 11.05 10.17
CA GLU A 74 1.53 10.62 11.55
C GLU A 74 2.49 9.45 11.68
N TYR A 75 3.20 9.39 12.80
CA TYR A 75 4.19 8.34 13.06
C TYR A 75 3.84 7.56 14.31
N TYR A 76 4.25 6.29 14.31
CA TYR A 76 4.17 5.45 15.48
C TYR A 76 5.51 4.74 15.76
N ASP A 77 5.71 4.36 17.01
CA ASP A 77 6.81 3.51 17.41
C ASP A 77 6.27 2.07 17.55
N PRO A 78 6.84 1.07 16.84
CA PRO A 78 6.32 -0.31 16.85
C PRO A 78 6.22 -0.93 18.24
N GLU A 79 7.04 -0.46 19.19
CA GLU A 79 7.03 -0.94 20.58
C GLU A 79 5.78 -0.47 21.38
N ASP A 80 5.13 0.61 20.93
CA ASP A 80 3.98 1.21 21.62
C ASP A 80 2.63 0.59 21.16
N ILE A 81 2.65 -0.35 20.20
CA ILE A 81 1.45 -0.86 19.55
C ILE A 81 1.29 -2.37 19.73
N GLU A 82 0.10 -2.77 20.20
CA GLU A 82 -0.29 -4.17 20.31
C GLU A 82 -0.67 -4.77 18.95
N MET A 83 0.32 -5.23 18.19
CA MET A 83 0.15 -5.83 16.86
C MET A 83 -0.79 -7.04 16.85
N GLY A 84 -0.89 -7.79 17.97
CA GLY A 84 -1.68 -9.03 18.06
C GLY A 84 -3.19 -8.87 17.93
N HIS A 85 -3.73 -7.66 18.07
CA HIS A 85 -5.16 -7.38 18.02
C HIS A 85 -5.60 -6.66 16.72
N MET A 86 -4.70 -6.51 15.76
CA MET A 86 -5.00 -5.87 14.48
C MET A 86 -5.54 -6.86 13.45
N ARG A 87 -6.34 -6.35 12.55
CA ARG A 87 -6.69 -7.03 11.28
C ARG A 87 -5.75 -6.57 10.20
N TYR A 88 -5.08 -7.50 9.54
CA TYR A 88 -4.12 -7.17 8.49
C TYR A 88 -4.77 -7.21 7.11
N TYR A 89 -4.33 -6.29 6.26
CA TYR A 89 -4.66 -6.18 4.85
C TYR A 89 -3.38 -6.01 4.05
N CYS A 90 -3.34 -6.59 2.86
CA CYS A 90 -2.20 -6.45 1.97
C CYS A 90 -2.68 -6.00 0.59
N ALA A 91 -1.94 -5.11 -0.05
CA ALA A 91 -2.16 -4.75 -1.45
C ALA A 91 -0.85 -4.82 -2.23
N TRP A 92 -0.95 -5.29 -3.46
CA TRP A 92 0.17 -5.39 -4.38
C TRP A 92 -0.09 -4.55 -5.62
N ASP A 93 0.85 -3.65 -5.90
CA ASP A 93 0.99 -2.98 -7.19
C ASP A 93 2.09 -3.67 -7.97
N LEU A 94 1.75 -4.26 -9.10
CA LEU A 94 2.63 -5.15 -9.85
C LEU A 94 3.16 -4.50 -11.11
N ALA A 95 4.48 -4.31 -11.18
CA ALA A 95 5.18 -3.93 -12.40
C ALA A 95 5.39 -5.15 -13.30
N ILE A 96 4.37 -5.58 -14.04
CA ILE A 96 4.48 -6.67 -15.02
C ILE A 96 4.31 -6.12 -16.42
N GLY A 97 5.41 -5.82 -17.10
CA GLY A 97 5.37 -5.39 -18.49
C GLY A 97 6.76 -5.29 -19.10
N GLN A 98 6.91 -5.75 -20.35
CA GLN A 98 8.19 -5.81 -21.06
C GLN A 98 8.75 -4.45 -21.51
N ARG A 99 8.11 -3.32 -21.22
CA ARG A 99 8.47 -2.03 -21.86
C ARG A 99 9.17 -1.04 -20.94
N ASP A 100 8.89 -1.04 -19.64
CA ASP A 100 9.52 -0.12 -18.72
C ASP A 100 10.34 -0.89 -17.67
N ARG A 101 11.67 -0.94 -17.89
CA ARG A 101 12.63 -1.60 -16.99
C ARG A 101 12.78 -0.90 -15.63
N ASN A 102 12.04 0.16 -15.39
CA ASN A 102 12.22 1.03 -14.23
C ASN A 102 11.12 0.90 -13.16
N ASP A 103 9.99 0.26 -13.45
CA ASP A 103 8.90 0.16 -12.48
C ASP A 103 9.17 -0.95 -11.46
N TYR A 104 8.84 -0.66 -10.20
CA TYR A 104 8.97 -1.59 -9.09
C TYR A 104 7.62 -2.25 -8.79
N THR A 105 7.68 -3.53 -8.45
CA THR A 105 6.56 -4.18 -7.77
C THR A 105 6.61 -3.79 -6.29
N VAL A 106 5.49 -3.32 -5.76
CA VAL A 106 5.33 -2.97 -4.36
C VAL A 106 4.21 -3.78 -3.72
N GLY A 107 4.54 -4.45 -2.62
CA GLY A 107 3.59 -5.03 -1.69
C GLY A 107 3.56 -4.18 -0.42
N MET A 108 2.36 -3.83 0.06
CA MET A 108 2.19 -3.09 1.29
C MET A 108 1.26 -3.84 2.24
N VAL A 109 1.68 -3.96 3.50
CA VAL A 109 0.88 -4.56 4.57
C VAL A 109 0.49 -3.48 5.56
N VAL A 110 -0.80 -3.42 5.89
CA VAL A 110 -1.31 -2.55 6.95
C VAL A 110 -2.05 -3.35 8.01
N GLY A 111 -1.85 -2.98 9.27
CA GLY A 111 -2.69 -3.39 10.40
C GLY A 111 -3.79 -2.36 10.62
N VAL A 112 -5.00 -2.82 10.94
CA VAL A 112 -6.14 -1.97 11.27
C VAL A 112 -6.60 -2.31 12.67
N ASP A 113 -6.65 -1.30 13.55
CA ASP A 113 -7.10 -1.46 14.92
C ASP A 113 -8.64 -1.41 15.06
N GLN A 114 -9.13 -1.50 16.27
CA GLN A 114 -10.57 -1.46 16.58
C GLN A 114 -11.22 -0.08 16.35
N TRP A 115 -10.43 0.97 16.20
CA TRP A 115 -10.89 2.34 15.92
C TRP A 115 -10.74 2.74 14.45
N ASP A 116 -10.42 1.77 13.58
CA ASP A 116 -10.19 1.98 12.13
C ASP A 116 -8.92 2.80 11.80
N ASN A 117 -7.98 2.91 12.73
CA ASN A 117 -6.65 3.45 12.43
C ASN A 117 -5.84 2.45 11.61
N LEU A 118 -5.13 2.95 10.61
CA LEU A 118 -4.24 2.19 9.73
C LEU A 118 -2.79 2.36 10.15
N PHE A 119 -2.10 1.27 10.35
CA PHE A 119 -0.66 1.23 10.64
C PHE A 119 0.05 0.52 9.49
N VAL A 120 0.90 1.24 8.76
CA VAL A 120 1.75 0.60 7.75
C VAL A 120 2.81 -0.20 8.48
N VAL A 121 2.77 -1.52 8.35
CA VAL A 121 3.65 -2.42 9.12
C VAL A 121 4.75 -3.04 8.30
N ASP A 122 4.54 -3.15 6.97
CA ASP A 122 5.56 -3.72 6.08
C ASP A 122 5.39 -3.18 4.66
N VAL A 123 6.50 -2.91 3.98
CA VAL A 123 6.55 -2.51 2.58
C VAL A 123 7.65 -3.28 1.87
N ILE A 124 7.25 -4.11 0.93
CA ILE A 124 8.12 -4.90 0.08
C ILE A 124 8.22 -4.19 -1.26
N ARG A 125 9.42 -3.81 -1.66
CA ARG A 125 9.67 -3.17 -2.95
C ARG A 125 10.82 -3.87 -3.65
N GLY A 126 10.59 -4.29 -4.90
CA GLY A 126 11.63 -5.00 -5.65
C GLY A 126 11.23 -5.23 -7.10
N LYS A 127 12.20 -5.79 -7.83
CA LYS A 127 11.98 -6.34 -9.16
C LYS A 127 12.01 -7.86 -9.02
N PHE A 128 10.89 -8.50 -9.25
CA PHE A 128 10.71 -9.93 -9.05
C PHE A 128 10.45 -10.62 -10.37
N ASP A 129 10.97 -11.82 -10.53
CA ASP A 129 10.42 -12.72 -11.53
C ASP A 129 9.06 -13.30 -11.05
N GLY A 130 8.34 -13.99 -11.94
CA GLY A 130 7.02 -14.50 -11.60
C GLY A 130 7.03 -15.55 -10.48
N PHE A 131 8.12 -16.31 -10.34
CA PHE A 131 8.27 -17.30 -9.28
C PHE A 131 8.56 -16.60 -7.95
N GLU A 132 9.56 -15.74 -7.91
CA GLU A 132 9.94 -14.96 -6.73
C GLU A 132 8.76 -14.15 -6.20
N LEU A 133 8.00 -13.52 -7.09
CA LEU A 133 6.83 -12.73 -6.69
C LEU A 133 5.78 -13.59 -5.98
N VAL A 134 5.43 -14.76 -6.54
CA VAL A 134 4.45 -15.65 -5.91
C VAL A 134 4.94 -16.14 -4.56
N GLU A 135 6.20 -16.55 -4.44
CA GLU A 135 6.76 -16.98 -3.17
C GLU A 135 6.73 -15.83 -2.15
N THR A 136 7.13 -14.61 -2.54
CA THR A 136 7.12 -13.43 -1.67
C THR A 136 5.70 -13.10 -1.20
N ILE A 137 4.69 -13.14 -2.09
CA ILE A 137 3.28 -12.94 -1.70
C ILE A 137 2.84 -13.96 -0.64
N LEU A 138 3.22 -15.22 -0.82
CA LEU A 138 2.84 -16.29 0.11
C LEU A 138 3.61 -16.21 1.43
N ASP A 139 4.88 -15.81 1.42
CA ASP A 139 5.66 -15.57 2.63
C ASP A 139 5.05 -14.43 3.47
N ILE A 140 4.65 -13.34 2.84
CA ILE A 140 3.93 -12.24 3.49
C ILE A 140 2.59 -12.71 4.06
N TYR A 141 1.88 -13.61 3.35
CA TYR A 141 0.67 -14.20 3.90
C TYR A 141 0.95 -15.04 5.15
N GLU A 142 1.99 -15.84 5.15
CA GLU A 142 2.34 -16.67 6.32
C GLU A 142 2.79 -15.82 7.52
N GLN A 143 3.49 -14.73 7.27
CA GLN A 143 3.98 -13.81 8.29
C GLN A 143 2.84 -13.00 8.94
N TRP A 144 2.04 -12.32 8.12
CA TRP A 144 1.06 -11.34 8.59
C TRP A 144 -0.37 -11.87 8.63
N LYS A 145 -0.67 -12.94 7.91
CA LYS A 145 -2.01 -13.55 7.75
C LYS A 145 -3.09 -12.50 7.42
N PRO A 146 -2.88 -11.69 6.38
CA PRO A 146 -3.85 -10.67 6.01
C PRO A 146 -5.20 -11.31 5.68
N SER A 147 -6.26 -10.66 6.14
CA SER A 147 -7.64 -11.08 5.85
C SER A 147 -7.95 -11.02 4.35
N ILE A 148 -7.28 -10.10 3.65
CA ILE A 148 -7.41 -9.90 2.21
C ILE A 148 -6.07 -9.51 1.63
N ILE A 149 -5.76 -10.13 0.49
CA ILE A 149 -4.64 -9.74 -0.38
C ILE A 149 -5.23 -9.18 -1.67
N GLY A 150 -5.14 -7.86 -1.83
CA GLY A 150 -5.54 -7.18 -3.05
C GLY A 150 -4.42 -7.21 -4.07
N ILE A 151 -4.71 -7.58 -5.30
CA ILE A 151 -3.73 -7.55 -6.40
C ILE A 151 -4.41 -6.91 -7.62
N GLU A 152 -3.70 -6.01 -8.31
CA GLU A 152 -4.24 -5.34 -9.48
C GLU A 152 -4.68 -6.32 -10.57
N ARG A 153 -5.88 -6.09 -11.10
CA ARG A 153 -6.49 -6.96 -12.11
C ARG A 153 -5.72 -6.94 -13.43
N GLY A 154 -5.64 -8.11 -14.05
CA GLY A 154 -4.98 -8.32 -15.33
C GLY A 154 -3.63 -9.01 -15.21
N HIS A 155 -2.93 -8.79 -14.11
CA HIS A 155 -1.66 -9.44 -13.85
C HIS A 155 -1.83 -10.82 -13.22
N ILE A 156 -2.84 -11.03 -12.35
CA ILE A 156 -3.15 -12.34 -11.78
C ILE A 156 -3.68 -13.30 -12.83
N GLU A 157 -4.69 -12.86 -13.61
CA GLU A 157 -5.39 -13.76 -14.53
C GLU A 157 -4.49 -14.30 -15.63
N MET A 158 -3.56 -13.50 -16.15
CA MET A 158 -2.77 -13.88 -17.33
C MET A 158 -1.39 -14.47 -17.02
N ALA A 159 -0.74 -14.05 -15.96
CA ALA A 159 0.65 -14.44 -15.71
C ALA A 159 0.87 -15.29 -14.46
N LEU A 160 0.21 -14.97 -13.36
CA LEU A 160 0.49 -15.56 -12.05
C LEU A 160 -0.58 -16.54 -11.55
N GLY A 161 -1.84 -16.40 -11.98
CA GLY A 161 -3.00 -17.10 -11.43
C GLY A 161 -2.84 -18.61 -11.26
N PRO A 162 -2.57 -19.38 -12.33
CA PRO A 162 -2.44 -20.83 -12.22
C PRO A 162 -1.27 -21.27 -11.33
N PHE A 163 -0.18 -20.49 -11.35
CA PHE A 163 0.98 -20.79 -10.52
C PHE A 163 0.74 -20.45 -9.05
N LEU A 164 0.13 -19.29 -8.78
CA LEU A 164 -0.27 -18.88 -7.43
C LEU A 164 -1.24 -19.90 -6.81
N GLU A 165 -2.27 -20.33 -7.54
CA GLU A 165 -3.22 -21.35 -7.06
C GLU A 165 -2.54 -22.69 -6.77
N LYS A 166 -1.59 -23.10 -7.59
CA LYS A 166 -0.81 -24.31 -7.35
C LYS A 166 -0.01 -24.19 -6.07
N ARG A 167 0.72 -23.09 -5.87
CA ARG A 167 1.56 -22.87 -4.68
C ARG A 167 0.74 -22.72 -3.40
N VAL A 168 -0.42 -22.04 -3.45
CA VAL A 168 -1.38 -21.98 -2.33
C VAL A 168 -1.77 -23.38 -1.87
N ARG A 169 -2.10 -24.28 -2.82
CA ARG A 169 -2.44 -25.67 -2.49
C ARG A 169 -1.25 -26.44 -1.90
N GLU A 170 -0.08 -26.31 -2.50
CA GLU A 170 1.15 -27.00 -2.05
C GLU A 170 1.58 -26.57 -0.64
N ARG A 171 1.42 -25.27 -0.30
CA ARG A 171 1.70 -24.74 1.03
C ARG A 171 0.53 -24.93 2.03
N GLY A 172 -0.62 -25.41 1.58
CA GLY A 172 -1.81 -25.61 2.44
C GLY A 172 -2.48 -24.29 2.87
N LEU A 173 -2.27 -23.19 2.15
CA LEU A 173 -2.75 -21.85 2.49
C LEU A 173 -4.17 -21.59 1.98
N HIS A 174 -5.09 -22.53 2.19
CA HIS A 174 -6.47 -22.49 1.66
C HIS A 174 -7.32 -21.33 2.20
N GLN A 175 -6.89 -20.68 3.29
CA GLN A 175 -7.59 -19.53 3.88
C GLN A 175 -7.17 -18.19 3.28
N ALA A 176 -6.12 -18.17 2.44
CA ALA A 176 -5.68 -16.96 1.77
C ALA A 176 -6.75 -16.47 0.79
N TYR A 177 -7.25 -15.26 0.99
CA TYR A 177 -8.24 -14.65 0.12
C TYR A 177 -7.60 -13.59 -0.75
N PHE A 178 -7.57 -13.85 -2.04
CA PHE A 178 -7.07 -12.94 -3.06
C PHE A 178 -8.21 -12.17 -3.71
N LYS A 179 -8.08 -10.85 -3.75
CA LYS A 179 -9.07 -9.95 -4.33
C LYS A 179 -8.49 -9.25 -5.56
N ASP A 180 -9.20 -9.33 -6.69
CA ASP A 180 -8.88 -8.54 -7.87
C ASP A 180 -9.20 -7.07 -7.65
N LEU A 181 -8.18 -6.22 -7.72
CA LEU A 181 -8.31 -4.78 -7.66
C LEU A 181 -8.51 -4.24 -9.09
N LYS A 182 -9.66 -3.60 -9.32
CA LYS A 182 -10.01 -3.10 -10.65
C LYS A 182 -9.59 -1.65 -10.78
N THR A 183 -8.66 -1.35 -11.64
CA THR A 183 -8.18 0.01 -11.92
C THR A 183 -9.28 0.96 -12.41
N GLY A 184 -10.30 0.47 -13.08
CA GLY A 184 -11.36 1.31 -13.62
C GLY A 184 -10.80 2.46 -14.49
N ARG A 185 -11.65 3.47 -14.77
CA ARG A 185 -11.23 4.71 -15.47
C ARG A 185 -10.84 5.84 -14.50
N ARG A 186 -10.60 5.53 -13.23
CA ARG A 186 -10.21 6.53 -12.23
C ARG A 186 -8.74 6.87 -12.43
N ASP A 187 -8.42 8.15 -12.42
CA ASP A 187 -7.04 8.62 -12.38
C ASP A 187 -6.38 8.28 -11.02
N LYS A 188 -5.08 8.42 -10.93
CA LYS A 188 -4.30 8.12 -9.72
C LYS A 188 -4.79 8.90 -8.50
N GLU A 189 -5.07 10.19 -8.67
CA GLU A 189 -5.57 11.04 -7.58
C GLU A 189 -6.93 10.55 -7.06
N ALA A 190 -7.83 10.14 -7.98
CA ALA A 190 -9.14 9.63 -7.57
C ALA A 190 -9.03 8.30 -6.79
N ARG A 191 -7.99 7.48 -7.06
CA ARG A 191 -7.70 6.29 -6.25
C ARG A 191 -7.16 6.65 -4.88
N ALA A 192 -6.22 7.59 -4.83
CA ALA A 192 -5.57 8.01 -3.60
C ALA A 192 -6.49 8.81 -2.65
N ARG A 193 -7.65 9.30 -3.13
CA ARG A 193 -8.56 10.16 -2.34
C ARG A 193 -9.06 9.51 -1.05
N ALA A 194 -9.29 8.20 -1.08
CA ALA A 194 -9.77 7.49 0.11
C ALA A 194 -8.71 7.46 1.23
N ILE A 195 -7.45 7.24 0.87
CA ILE A 195 -6.35 7.25 1.84
C ILE A 195 -5.98 8.67 2.26
N GLN A 196 -6.02 9.63 1.33
CA GLN A 196 -5.80 11.05 1.65
C GLN A 196 -6.78 11.53 2.73
N GLY A 197 -8.07 11.22 2.59
CA GLY A 197 -9.08 11.60 3.58
C GLY A 197 -8.81 11.02 4.98
N ARG A 198 -8.29 9.78 5.05
CA ARG A 198 -7.87 9.16 6.32
C ARG A 198 -6.61 9.82 6.90
N MET A 199 -5.64 10.14 6.06
CA MET A 199 -4.43 10.85 6.50
C MET A 199 -4.75 12.25 7.02
N GLN A 200 -5.68 12.97 6.37
CA GLN A 200 -6.17 14.28 6.86
C GLN A 200 -6.85 14.21 8.24
N GLN A 201 -7.39 13.04 8.58
CA GLN A 201 -8.04 12.80 9.87
C GLN A 201 -7.07 12.24 10.92
N GLY A 202 -5.78 12.08 10.59
CA GLY A 202 -4.79 11.49 11.49
C GLY A 202 -5.02 10.00 11.77
N MET A 203 -5.59 9.26 10.80
CA MET A 203 -5.95 7.85 10.95
C MET A 203 -4.99 6.91 10.20
N VAL A 204 -3.85 7.41 9.72
CA VAL A 204 -2.84 6.61 9.02
C VAL A 204 -1.48 6.89 9.63
N TYR A 205 -0.85 5.85 10.12
CA TYR A 205 0.40 5.92 10.87
C TYR A 205 1.52 5.17 10.14
N LEU A 206 2.69 5.79 10.05
CA LEU A 206 3.90 5.20 9.50
C LEU A 206 4.87 4.85 10.63
N PRO A 207 5.62 3.75 10.56
CA PRO A 207 6.62 3.44 11.58
C PRO A 207 7.76 4.44 11.52
N ARG A 208 8.25 4.89 12.68
CA ARG A 208 9.25 5.96 12.75
C ARG A 208 10.60 5.59 12.15
N ASP A 209 11.08 4.40 12.45
CA ASP A 209 12.47 3.99 12.20
C ASP A 209 12.64 2.87 11.16
N GLU A 210 11.59 2.55 10.39
CA GLU A 210 11.69 1.53 9.35
C GLU A 210 12.38 2.06 8.07
N VAL A 211 13.09 1.16 7.39
CA VAL A 211 13.88 1.51 6.20
C VAL A 211 13.00 2.10 5.09
N PHE A 212 11.79 1.57 4.93
CA PHE A 212 10.84 2.00 3.90
C PHE A 212 10.14 3.33 4.20
N THR A 213 10.15 3.79 5.44
CA THR A 213 9.38 5.00 5.84
C THR A 213 9.86 6.25 5.11
N GLY A 214 11.16 6.45 5.01
CA GLY A 214 11.72 7.61 4.30
C GLY A 214 11.31 7.66 2.81
N PRO A 215 11.57 6.60 2.04
CA PRO A 215 11.11 6.48 0.67
C PRO A 215 9.60 6.67 0.49
N LEU A 216 8.76 6.06 1.32
CA LEU A 216 7.31 6.21 1.25
C LEU A 216 6.87 7.66 1.48
N VAL A 217 7.41 8.33 2.49
CA VAL A 217 7.14 9.76 2.75
C VAL A 217 7.57 10.62 1.56
N ALA A 218 8.72 10.32 0.95
CA ALA A 218 9.20 11.06 -0.22
C ALA A 218 8.27 10.90 -1.43
N GLU A 219 7.71 9.70 -1.65
CA GLU A 219 6.73 9.47 -2.72
C GLU A 219 5.40 10.19 -2.42
N LEU A 220 4.89 10.11 -1.18
CA LEU A 220 3.67 10.80 -0.76
C LEU A 220 3.76 12.31 -1.02
N LEU A 221 4.85 12.97 -0.56
CA LEU A 221 5.01 14.41 -0.71
C LEU A 221 5.25 14.88 -2.16
N ARG A 222 5.59 13.97 -3.06
CA ARG A 222 5.75 14.28 -4.51
C ARG A 222 4.56 13.90 -5.36
N PHE A 223 3.63 13.15 -4.79
CA PHE A 223 2.45 12.71 -5.51
C PHE A 223 1.56 13.91 -5.89
N PRO A 224 0.97 13.98 -7.12
CA PRO A 224 1.01 12.97 -8.18
C PRO A 224 2.16 13.14 -9.18
N ASN A 225 3.05 14.11 -8.99
CA ASN A 225 4.07 14.53 -9.97
C ASN A 225 5.42 13.81 -9.78
N GLY A 226 5.50 12.82 -8.90
CA GLY A 226 6.71 12.04 -8.64
C GLY A 226 7.10 11.15 -9.83
N VAL A 227 8.40 10.83 -9.94
CA VAL A 227 8.91 9.86 -10.94
C VAL A 227 8.46 8.44 -10.57
N HIS A 228 8.38 8.14 -9.28
CA HIS A 228 7.88 6.88 -8.73
C HIS A 228 6.72 7.19 -7.79
N ASP A 229 5.67 6.42 -7.89
CA ASP A 229 4.47 6.50 -7.07
C ASP A 229 3.90 5.10 -6.72
N ASP A 230 4.70 4.06 -6.95
CA ASP A 230 4.30 2.65 -6.76
C ASP A 230 3.86 2.37 -5.31
N GLN A 231 4.56 2.96 -4.31
CA GLN A 231 4.19 2.82 -2.90
C GLN A 231 2.91 3.59 -2.57
N VAL A 232 2.70 4.75 -3.18
CA VAL A 232 1.46 5.52 -3.03
C VAL A 232 0.29 4.79 -3.68
N ASP A 233 0.49 4.16 -4.84
CA ASP A 233 -0.53 3.34 -5.51
C ASP A 233 -0.90 2.11 -4.66
N ALA A 234 0.08 1.41 -4.07
CA ALA A 234 -0.19 0.31 -3.14
C ALA A 234 -1.00 0.77 -1.90
N LEU A 235 -0.65 1.92 -1.31
CA LEU A 235 -1.39 2.51 -0.20
C LEU A 235 -2.80 2.96 -0.61
N ALA A 236 -2.96 3.51 -1.82
CA ALA A 236 -4.26 3.87 -2.37
C ALA A 236 -5.18 2.66 -2.54
N TRP A 237 -4.64 1.51 -2.95
CA TRP A 237 -5.38 0.26 -3.01
C TRP A 237 -5.89 -0.19 -1.64
N ILE A 238 -5.07 -0.06 -0.58
CA ILE A 238 -5.52 -0.31 0.79
C ILE A 238 -6.70 0.61 1.13
N GLY A 239 -6.59 1.91 0.86
CA GLY A 239 -7.67 2.87 1.13
C GLY A 239 -8.98 2.51 0.42
N LEU A 240 -8.90 2.07 -0.85
CA LEU A 240 -10.07 1.62 -1.60
C LEU A 240 -10.68 0.33 -1.02
N MET A 241 -9.85 -0.66 -0.69
CA MET A 241 -10.33 -1.88 -0.03
C MET A 241 -11.07 -1.56 1.25
N MET A 242 -10.51 -0.69 2.10
CA MET A 242 -11.13 -0.30 3.36
C MET A 242 -12.46 0.41 3.14
N ALA A 243 -12.55 1.31 2.16
CA ALA A 243 -13.81 2.01 1.83
C ALA A 243 -14.90 1.04 1.36
N GLU A 244 -14.56 0.03 0.55
CA GLU A 244 -15.51 -0.99 0.14
C GLU A 244 -16.01 -1.85 1.32
N PHE A 245 -15.14 -2.19 2.26
CA PHE A 245 -15.54 -2.98 3.45
C PHE A 245 -16.41 -2.18 4.40
N SER A 246 -16.11 -0.92 4.63
CA SER A 246 -16.95 -0.04 5.44
C SER A 246 -18.37 0.03 4.86
N THR A 247 -18.50 0.22 3.56
CA THR A 247 -19.78 0.24 2.86
C THR A 247 -20.52 -1.12 2.94
N TYR A 248 -19.79 -2.22 2.93
CA TYR A 248 -20.37 -3.57 3.02
C TYR A 248 -20.95 -3.82 4.42
N VAL A 249 -20.24 -3.43 5.48
CA VAL A 249 -20.72 -3.55 6.88
C VAL A 249 -21.97 -2.70 7.10
N GLU A 250 -21.99 -1.46 6.63
CA GLU A 250 -23.19 -0.60 6.69
C GLU A 250 -24.40 -1.20 5.96
N ASN A 251 -24.16 -1.93 4.86
CA ASN A 251 -25.23 -2.58 4.10
C ASN A 251 -25.71 -3.87 4.77
N ILE A 252 -24.87 -4.57 5.53
CA ILE A 252 -25.29 -5.74 6.32
C ILE A 252 -26.34 -5.31 7.38
N ASP A 253 -26.12 -4.19 8.04
CA ASP A 253 -27.07 -3.65 9.02
C ASP A 253 -28.41 -3.23 8.38
N LYS A 254 -28.43 -2.98 7.07
CA LYS A 254 -29.63 -2.65 6.28
C LYS A 254 -30.33 -3.86 5.66
N ILE A 255 -29.72 -5.06 5.74
CA ILE A 255 -30.37 -6.28 5.25
C ILE A 255 -31.52 -6.61 6.20
N PRO A 256 -32.79 -6.62 5.72
CA PRO A 256 -33.92 -6.93 6.58
C PRO A 256 -33.72 -8.28 7.28
N SER A 257 -33.91 -8.30 8.58
CA SER A 257 -33.81 -9.55 9.32
C SER A 257 -34.83 -10.58 8.79
N TRP A 258 -34.63 -11.86 9.08
CA TRP A 258 -35.62 -12.88 8.69
C TRP A 258 -37.03 -12.56 9.23
N ARG A 259 -37.13 -11.88 10.38
CA ARG A 259 -38.40 -11.40 10.97
C ARG A 259 -39.05 -10.32 10.10
N ASP A 260 -38.25 -9.34 9.63
CA ASP A 260 -38.77 -8.27 8.77
C ASP A 260 -39.27 -8.82 7.42
N ARG A 261 -38.60 -9.87 6.91
CA ARG A 261 -39.03 -10.56 5.70
C ARG A 261 -40.32 -11.37 5.92
N LEU A 262 -40.44 -12.01 7.09
CA LEU A 262 -41.65 -12.75 7.47
C LEU A 262 -42.84 -11.79 7.63
N ASP A 263 -42.62 -10.68 8.31
CA ASP A 263 -43.64 -9.62 8.47
C ASP A 263 -44.11 -9.00 7.15
N GLY A 264 -43.18 -8.86 6.20
CA GLY A 264 -43.49 -8.43 4.83
C GLY A 264 -44.33 -9.46 4.03
N LEU A 265 -44.11 -10.75 4.29
CA LEU A 265 -44.91 -11.83 3.66
C LEU A 265 -46.27 -12.03 4.33
N LEU A 266 -46.41 -11.73 5.63
CA LEU A 266 -47.63 -11.91 6.40
C LEU A 266 -48.58 -10.67 6.34
N LYS A 267 -48.11 -9.51 5.88
CA LYS A 267 -48.95 -8.35 5.67
C LYS A 267 -49.76 -8.55 4.39
N PRO A 268 -51.11 -8.65 4.44
CA PRO A 268 -51.92 -8.77 3.24
C PRO A 268 -51.77 -7.49 2.41
N ASP A 269 -51.53 -7.69 1.13
CA ASP A 269 -51.44 -6.61 0.12
C ASP A 269 -52.77 -5.86 0.04
N ARG A 270 -52.85 -4.73 0.75
CA ARG A 270 -54.04 -3.86 0.77
C ARG A 270 -54.30 -3.16 -0.57
N SER A 271 -53.44 -3.31 -1.55
CA SER A 271 -53.61 -2.66 -2.86
C SER A 271 -54.59 -3.37 -3.80
N LYS A 272 -55.02 -4.60 -3.49
CA LYS A 272 -55.90 -5.40 -4.35
C LYS A 272 -57.39 -5.37 -3.93
N SER A 273 -57.78 -4.62 -2.88
CA SER A 273 -59.17 -4.63 -2.43
C SER A 273 -60.00 -3.38 -2.80
N ALA A 274 -59.54 -2.58 -3.76
CA ALA A 274 -60.21 -1.34 -4.17
C ALA A 274 -60.71 -1.37 -5.63
N MET A 275 -60.93 -2.55 -6.21
CA MET A 275 -61.58 -2.65 -7.53
C MET A 275 -62.61 -3.81 -7.56
N SER A 276 -63.69 -3.62 -6.84
CA SER A 276 -64.99 -4.27 -7.19
C SER A 276 -66.06 -3.71 -6.23
N ALA A 277 -66.70 -2.60 -6.60
CA ALA A 277 -68.09 -2.24 -6.35
C ALA A 277 -68.49 -1.19 -7.39
#